data_9c708edbe6b89a763e0a9e1a663cf480
#
_entry.id   9c708edbe6b89a763e0a9e1a663cf480
#
_cell.length_a   1.000
_cell.length_b   1.000
_cell.length_c   1.000
_cell.angle_alpha   90.00
_cell.angle_beta   90.00
_cell.angle_gamma   90.00
#
_symmetry.space_group_name_H-M   'P 1'
#
loop_
_entity.id
_entity.type
_entity.pdbx_description
1 polymer ?
#
loop_
_entity_poly.entity_id
_entity_poly.type
_entity_poly.pdbx_seq_one_letter_code
_entity_poly.pdbx_strand_id
1 'polypeptide(L)'
;MPIHYAAWCSTTAKHGLVFPEDRFYALGGVSPFEVLRMLSEEQGIEIDSEAVTFQKEAKYMELIGDAGEIPEVMQIVRESHGRLPMAIASGGTHETVEGILQHCVIRHYFDAIVTSQDIVNPKPAPDTFLEAARRINVAPEKCRAYEDADMGIRAILAAGMEPVDVRDMLAAASR
;
A
#
# COMPACT_ATOMS: atom_id res chain seq x y z
N MET A 1 -2.40 0.53 -8.32
CA MET A 1 -1.02 0.85 -8.75
C MET A 1 -0.91 1.95 -9.83
N PRO A 2 -1.71 2.04 -10.93
CA PRO A 2 -1.51 3.04 -12.00
C PRO A 2 -1.53 4.50 -11.52
N ILE A 3 -2.47 4.86 -10.64
CA ILE A 3 -2.59 6.24 -10.10
C ILE A 3 -1.35 6.62 -9.26
N HIS A 4 -0.83 5.68 -8.48
CA HIS A 4 0.42 5.89 -7.74
C HIS A 4 1.58 6.15 -8.70
N TYR A 5 1.67 5.37 -9.78
CA TYR A 5 2.72 5.57 -10.78
C TYR A 5 2.62 6.93 -11.46
N ALA A 6 1.41 7.35 -11.85
CA ALA A 6 1.18 8.67 -12.44
C ALA A 6 1.59 9.81 -11.48
N ALA A 7 1.26 9.69 -10.19
CA ALA A 7 1.69 10.65 -9.17
C ALA A 7 3.21 10.66 -9.01
N TRP A 8 3.85 9.49 -9.00
CA TRP A 8 5.30 9.37 -8.95
C TRP A 8 5.98 10.03 -10.15
N CYS A 9 5.59 9.69 -11.38
CA CYS A 9 6.15 10.27 -12.59
C CYS A 9 6.04 11.80 -12.60
N SER A 10 4.85 12.32 -12.25
CA SER A 10 4.62 13.77 -12.20
C SER A 10 5.48 14.47 -11.15
N THR A 11 5.76 13.82 -10.02
CA THR A 11 6.53 14.45 -8.94
C THR A 11 8.02 14.31 -9.17
N THR A 12 8.53 13.11 -9.46
CA THR A 12 9.97 12.88 -9.66
C THR A 12 10.53 13.69 -10.81
N ALA A 13 9.78 13.84 -11.91
CA ALA A 13 10.20 14.65 -13.07
C ALA A 13 10.46 16.12 -12.71
N LYS A 14 9.72 16.71 -11.77
CA LYS A 14 9.94 18.10 -11.31
C LYS A 14 11.28 18.28 -10.60
N HIS A 15 11.82 17.21 -10.05
CA HIS A 15 13.09 17.17 -9.32
C HIS A 15 14.23 16.56 -10.15
N GLY A 16 14.01 16.33 -11.46
CA GLY A 16 15.00 15.75 -12.36
C GLY A 16 15.25 14.25 -12.15
N LEU A 17 14.49 13.59 -11.30
CA LEU A 17 14.58 12.16 -11.06
C LEU A 17 13.80 11.37 -12.11
N VAL A 18 14.35 10.24 -12.53
CA VAL A 18 13.69 9.27 -13.39
C VAL A 18 13.25 8.08 -12.55
N PHE A 19 11.99 7.70 -12.66
CA PHE A 19 11.46 6.52 -11.98
C PHE A 19 10.78 5.59 -12.99
N PRO A 20 11.53 4.61 -13.56
CA PRO A 20 11.00 3.67 -14.52
C PRO A 20 9.90 2.79 -13.95
N GLU A 21 8.96 2.37 -14.78
CA GLU A 21 7.78 1.62 -14.35
C GLU A 21 8.13 0.26 -13.73
N ASP A 22 9.09 -0.45 -14.31
CA ASP A 22 9.59 -1.72 -13.78
C ASP A 22 10.20 -1.54 -12.38
N ARG A 23 10.96 -0.46 -12.17
CA ARG A 23 11.52 -0.11 -10.87
C ARG A 23 10.45 0.25 -9.86
N PHE A 24 9.39 0.96 -10.30
CA PHE A 24 8.25 1.30 -9.45
C PHE A 24 7.55 0.04 -8.94
N TYR A 25 7.26 -0.92 -9.81
CA TYR A 25 6.63 -2.17 -9.37
C TYR A 25 7.55 -3.01 -8.48
N ALA A 26 8.85 -3.04 -8.74
CA ALA A 26 9.82 -3.74 -7.89
C ALA A 26 9.92 -3.15 -6.46
N LEU A 27 9.69 -1.85 -6.31
CA LEU A 27 9.67 -1.15 -5.02
C LEU A 27 8.28 -1.04 -4.39
N GLY A 28 7.28 -1.73 -4.94
CA GLY A 28 5.94 -1.76 -4.38
C GLY A 28 5.95 -2.19 -2.90
N GLY A 29 5.30 -1.39 -2.04
CA GLY A 29 5.25 -1.63 -0.58
C GLY A 29 6.39 -0.99 0.22
N VAL A 30 7.44 -0.45 -0.44
CA VAL A 30 8.45 0.39 0.21
C VAL A 30 7.85 1.76 0.51
N SER A 31 8.24 2.38 1.64
CA SER A 31 7.73 3.71 1.97
C SER A 31 8.16 4.76 0.94
N PRO A 32 7.32 5.76 0.64
CA PRO A 32 7.66 6.81 -0.34
C PRO A 32 8.97 7.54 -0.02
N PHE A 33 9.21 7.83 1.25
CA PHE A 33 10.46 8.46 1.70
C PHE A 33 11.69 7.63 1.31
N GLU A 34 11.65 6.33 1.59
CA GLU A 34 12.76 5.43 1.30
C GLU A 34 12.97 5.25 -0.21
N VAL A 35 11.89 5.17 -1.01
CA VAL A 35 11.98 5.15 -2.47
C VAL A 35 12.71 6.39 -2.99
N LEU A 36 12.36 7.58 -2.49
CA LEU A 36 13.00 8.83 -2.90
C LEU A 36 14.46 8.89 -2.50
N ARG A 37 14.80 8.42 -1.29
CA ARG A 37 16.18 8.32 -0.83
C ARG A 37 17.01 7.43 -1.76
N MET A 38 16.48 6.25 -2.12
CA MET A 38 17.14 5.32 -3.04
C MET A 38 17.33 5.94 -4.44
N LEU A 39 16.30 6.57 -5.00
CA LEU A 39 16.39 7.21 -6.32
C LEU A 39 17.38 8.37 -6.33
N SER A 40 17.41 9.18 -5.27
CA SER A 40 18.36 10.27 -5.06
C SER A 40 19.80 9.77 -5.06
N GLU A 41 20.08 8.73 -4.27
CA GLU A 41 21.40 8.11 -4.17
C GLU A 41 21.83 7.46 -5.50
N GLU A 42 20.94 6.66 -6.12
CA GLU A 42 21.22 5.96 -7.38
C GLU A 42 21.53 6.92 -8.55
N GLN A 43 20.88 8.10 -8.57
CA GLN A 43 21.00 9.06 -9.67
C GLN A 43 21.93 10.24 -9.37
N GLY A 44 22.43 10.33 -8.13
CA GLY A 44 23.32 11.42 -7.69
C GLY A 44 22.64 12.80 -7.71
N ILE A 45 21.32 12.85 -7.51
CA ILE A 45 20.52 14.08 -7.47
C ILE A 45 20.08 14.32 -6.03
N GLU A 46 20.59 15.40 -5.43
CA GLU A 46 20.16 15.80 -4.09
C GLU A 46 18.74 16.34 -4.09
N ILE A 47 17.89 15.76 -3.23
CA ILE A 47 16.51 16.20 -3.01
C ILE A 47 16.20 16.20 -1.50
N ASP A 48 15.25 17.00 -1.11
CA ASP A 48 14.56 16.87 0.17
C ASP A 48 13.50 15.77 0.07
N SER A 49 13.87 14.55 0.45
CA SER A 49 13.00 13.38 0.32
C SER A 49 11.69 13.52 1.12
N GLU A 50 11.69 14.26 2.22
CA GLU A 50 10.48 14.52 3.02
C GLU A 50 9.53 15.45 2.28
N ALA A 51 10.04 16.60 1.79
CA ALA A 51 9.24 17.55 1.02
C ALA A 51 8.71 16.94 -0.29
N VAL A 52 9.52 16.13 -0.99
CA VAL A 52 9.10 15.45 -2.23
C VAL A 52 8.09 14.36 -1.95
N THR A 53 8.20 13.64 -0.82
CA THR A 53 7.17 12.69 -0.37
C THR A 53 5.83 13.40 -0.21
N PHE A 54 5.81 14.54 0.49
CA PHE A 54 4.59 15.32 0.67
C PHE A 54 3.98 15.78 -0.67
N GLN A 55 4.80 16.28 -1.59
CA GLN A 55 4.33 16.66 -2.93
C GLN A 55 3.74 15.48 -3.71
N LYS A 56 4.34 14.30 -3.60
CA LYS A 56 3.85 13.08 -4.24
C LYS A 56 2.51 12.65 -3.65
N GLU A 57 2.35 12.71 -2.33
CA GLU A 57 1.07 12.37 -1.69
C GLU A 57 -0.03 13.38 -2.08
N ALA A 58 0.28 14.68 -2.09
CA ALA A 58 -0.66 15.70 -2.57
C ALA A 58 -1.07 15.44 -4.02
N LYS A 59 -0.10 15.11 -4.90
CA LYS A 59 -0.41 14.77 -6.30
C LYS A 59 -1.25 13.51 -6.43
N TYR A 60 -1.02 12.51 -5.59
CA TYR A 60 -1.85 11.32 -5.55
C TYR A 60 -3.31 11.66 -5.17
N MET A 61 -3.50 12.50 -4.17
CA MET A 61 -4.85 12.95 -3.75
C MET A 61 -5.57 13.75 -4.85
N GLU A 62 -4.87 14.52 -5.68
CA GLU A 62 -5.47 15.16 -6.86
C GLU A 62 -6.00 14.15 -7.89
N LEU A 63 -5.33 13.00 -8.01
CA LEU A 63 -5.65 11.94 -8.96
C LEU A 63 -6.62 10.88 -8.40
N ILE A 64 -7.00 10.98 -7.13
CA ILE A 64 -7.79 9.96 -6.43
C ILE A 64 -9.18 9.73 -7.07
N GLY A 65 -9.69 10.72 -7.82
CA GLY A 65 -10.96 10.60 -8.54
C GLY A 65 -11.02 9.42 -9.52
N ASP A 66 -9.86 8.95 -9.98
CA ASP A 66 -9.73 7.78 -10.86
C ASP A 66 -9.50 6.47 -10.08
N ALA A 67 -9.44 6.53 -8.72
CA ALA A 67 -9.31 5.35 -7.89
C ALA A 67 -10.62 4.55 -7.87
N GLY A 68 -10.50 3.24 -7.99
CA GLY A 68 -11.63 2.32 -7.94
C GLY A 68 -11.34 1.09 -7.10
N GLU A 69 -12.39 0.40 -6.76
CA GLU A 69 -12.33 -0.88 -6.09
C GLU A 69 -11.77 -1.97 -7.02
N ILE A 70 -11.12 -2.98 -6.45
CA ILE A 70 -10.89 -4.26 -7.12
C ILE A 70 -12.11 -5.13 -6.81
N PRO A 71 -13.00 -5.42 -7.80
CA PRO A 71 -14.29 -6.06 -7.53
C PRO A 71 -14.16 -7.40 -6.81
N GLU A 72 -13.17 -8.21 -7.19
CA GLU A 72 -12.94 -9.55 -6.64
C GLU A 72 -12.54 -9.47 -5.15
N VAL A 73 -11.71 -8.50 -4.79
CA VAL A 73 -11.31 -8.27 -3.39
C VAL A 73 -12.49 -7.71 -2.60
N MET A 74 -13.22 -6.76 -3.18
CA MET A 74 -14.37 -6.14 -2.50
C MET A 74 -15.54 -7.10 -2.31
N GLN A 75 -15.70 -8.11 -3.15
CA GLN A 75 -16.65 -9.19 -2.91
C GLN A 75 -16.32 -9.91 -1.60
N ILE A 76 -15.05 -10.29 -1.39
CA ILE A 76 -14.58 -10.94 -0.16
C ILE A 76 -14.81 -10.04 1.06
N VAL A 77 -14.51 -8.74 0.93
CA VAL A 77 -14.73 -7.76 2.01
C VAL A 77 -16.22 -7.70 2.40
N ARG A 78 -17.12 -7.58 1.43
CA ARG A 78 -18.58 -7.51 1.66
C ARG A 78 -19.11 -8.80 2.32
N GLU A 79 -18.66 -9.97 1.85
CA GLU A 79 -19.06 -11.28 2.38
C GLU A 79 -18.53 -11.52 3.81
N SER A 80 -17.38 -10.91 4.16
CA SER A 80 -16.75 -11.03 5.48
C SER A 80 -17.27 -10.02 6.50
N HIS A 81 -17.85 -8.91 6.05
CA HIS A 81 -18.29 -7.82 6.91
C HIS A 81 -19.30 -8.29 7.98
N GLY A 82 -19.05 -7.91 9.23
CA GLY A 82 -19.86 -8.31 10.38
C GLY A 82 -19.70 -9.78 10.80
N ARG A 83 -18.84 -10.55 10.11
CA ARG A 83 -18.57 -11.96 10.40
C ARG A 83 -17.12 -12.21 10.83
N LEU A 84 -16.19 -11.47 10.23
CA LEU A 84 -14.77 -11.55 10.54
C LEU A 84 -14.25 -10.13 10.80
N PRO A 85 -13.32 -9.96 11.77
CA PRO A 85 -12.63 -8.69 11.93
C PRO A 85 -11.69 -8.45 10.75
N MET A 86 -11.67 -7.22 10.25
CA MET A 86 -10.89 -6.84 9.07
C MET A 86 -10.08 -5.58 9.32
N ALA A 87 -8.85 -5.56 8.79
CA ALA A 87 -7.97 -4.40 8.88
C ALA A 87 -7.31 -4.07 7.55
N ILE A 88 -6.99 -2.79 7.38
CA ILE A 88 -6.09 -2.30 6.33
C ILE A 88 -4.67 -2.27 6.87
N ALA A 89 -3.71 -2.76 6.07
CA ALA A 89 -2.27 -2.73 6.32
C ALA A 89 -1.55 -2.09 5.12
N SER A 90 -1.27 -0.79 5.19
CA SER A 90 -0.77 0.01 4.07
C SER A 90 0.62 0.61 4.35
N GLY A 91 1.44 0.73 3.30
CA GLY A 91 2.68 1.53 3.31
C GLY A 91 2.47 3.04 3.07
N GLY A 92 1.23 3.47 2.79
CA GLY A 92 0.87 4.88 2.64
C GLY A 92 0.78 5.63 3.97
N THR A 93 0.62 6.96 3.90
CA THR A 93 0.33 7.78 5.08
C THR A 93 -1.11 7.62 5.53
N HIS A 94 -1.40 7.99 6.78
CA HIS A 94 -2.75 7.90 7.32
C HIS A 94 -3.76 8.75 6.51
N GLU A 95 -3.36 9.96 6.16
CA GLU A 95 -4.16 10.87 5.34
C GLU A 95 -4.51 10.28 3.97
N THR A 96 -3.53 9.71 3.27
CA THR A 96 -3.73 9.09 1.95
C THR A 96 -4.65 7.88 2.04
N VAL A 97 -4.42 7.00 3.01
CA VAL A 97 -5.23 5.77 3.16
C VAL A 97 -6.67 6.11 3.52
N GLU A 98 -6.90 6.98 4.51
CA GLU A 98 -8.24 7.43 4.88
C GLU A 98 -8.95 8.13 3.72
N GLY A 99 -8.24 8.98 2.97
CA GLY A 99 -8.79 9.66 1.80
C GLY A 99 -9.30 8.69 0.74
N ILE A 100 -8.54 7.62 0.43
CA ILE A 100 -8.97 6.57 -0.50
C ILE A 100 -10.20 5.84 0.03
N LEU A 101 -10.17 5.41 1.29
CA LEU A 101 -11.26 4.65 1.88
C LEU A 101 -12.56 5.46 1.95
N GLN A 102 -12.47 6.77 2.17
CA GLN A 102 -13.60 7.69 2.13
C GLN A 102 -14.10 7.91 0.70
N HIS A 103 -13.18 8.14 -0.26
CA HIS A 103 -13.55 8.31 -1.67
C HIS A 103 -14.30 7.09 -2.22
N CYS A 104 -13.80 5.89 -1.93
CA CYS A 104 -14.46 4.63 -2.33
C CYS A 104 -15.66 4.26 -1.44
N VAL A 105 -15.95 5.03 -0.38
CA VAL A 105 -17.06 4.76 0.59
C VAL A 105 -16.94 3.38 1.25
N ILE A 106 -15.73 2.87 1.46
CA ILE A 106 -15.46 1.52 2.00
C ILE A 106 -14.87 1.51 3.41
N ARG A 107 -14.60 2.68 3.99
CA ARG A 107 -14.01 2.80 5.33
C ARG A 107 -14.73 1.99 6.40
N HIS A 108 -16.06 1.92 6.31
CA HIS A 108 -16.94 1.28 7.30
C HIS A 108 -16.82 -0.25 7.36
N TYR A 109 -16.16 -0.88 6.39
CA TYR A 109 -15.92 -2.31 6.40
C TYR A 109 -14.80 -2.74 7.33
N PHE A 110 -13.90 -1.82 7.73
CA PHE A 110 -12.66 -2.15 8.42
C PHE A 110 -12.66 -1.68 9.86
N ASP A 111 -12.30 -2.60 10.77
CA ASP A 111 -12.22 -2.37 12.21
C ASP A 111 -10.95 -1.61 12.60
N ALA A 112 -9.87 -1.75 11.81
CA ALA A 112 -8.61 -1.06 12.04
C ALA A 112 -7.91 -0.66 10.73
N ILE A 113 -7.09 0.39 10.81
CA ILE A 113 -6.21 0.84 9.75
C ILE A 113 -4.81 0.97 10.35
N VAL A 114 -3.82 0.39 9.66
CA VAL A 114 -2.39 0.51 9.97
C VAL A 114 -1.68 1.09 8.75
N THR A 115 -0.87 2.09 8.99
CA THR A 115 -0.16 2.87 7.97
C THR A 115 1.34 2.87 8.22
N SER A 116 2.12 3.48 7.36
CA SER A 116 3.55 3.68 7.57
C SER A 116 3.88 4.48 8.82
N GLN A 117 2.96 5.28 9.34
CA GLN A 117 3.13 6.12 10.52
C GLN A 117 2.91 5.37 11.85
N ASP A 118 2.36 4.16 11.78
CA ASP A 118 2.04 3.33 12.95
C ASP A 118 3.14 2.31 13.29
N ILE A 119 4.16 2.17 12.44
CA ILE A 119 5.19 1.12 12.54
C ILE A 119 6.60 1.71 12.44
N VAL A 120 7.58 0.93 12.85
CA VAL A 120 8.99 1.33 12.78
C VAL A 120 9.66 0.78 11.52
N ASN A 121 9.45 -0.50 11.22
CA ASN A 121 10.07 -1.16 10.08
C ASN A 121 9.05 -1.37 8.96
N PRO A 122 9.21 -0.69 7.80
CA PRO A 122 8.30 -0.86 6.66
C PRO A 122 8.47 -2.22 5.99
N LYS A 123 7.51 -2.59 5.14
CA LYS A 123 7.59 -3.79 4.28
C LYS A 123 8.95 -3.83 3.57
N PRO A 124 9.67 -4.96 3.53
CA PRO A 124 9.19 -6.33 3.77
C PRO A 124 9.21 -6.79 5.23
N ALA A 125 9.50 -5.93 6.22
CA ALA A 125 9.34 -6.28 7.62
C ALA A 125 7.87 -6.58 7.95
N PRO A 126 7.60 -7.47 8.93
CA PRO A 126 6.24 -7.91 9.24
C PRO A 126 5.41 -6.90 10.02
N ASP A 127 6.00 -5.81 10.48
CA ASP A 127 5.46 -4.87 11.48
C ASP A 127 4.05 -4.39 11.14
N THR A 128 3.81 -4.00 9.88
CA THR A 128 2.50 -3.48 9.43
C THR A 128 1.40 -4.53 9.61
N PHE A 129 1.68 -5.79 9.26
CA PHE A 129 0.71 -6.88 9.37
C PHE A 129 0.53 -7.34 10.81
N LEU A 130 1.62 -7.43 11.59
CA LEU A 130 1.54 -7.77 13.01
C LEU A 130 0.75 -6.73 13.80
N GLU A 131 0.95 -5.44 13.52
CA GLU A 131 0.18 -4.37 14.15
C GLU A 131 -1.30 -4.41 13.73
N ALA A 132 -1.60 -4.74 12.46
CA ALA A 132 -2.96 -4.92 12.00
C ALA A 132 -3.66 -6.06 12.75
N ALA A 133 -3.03 -7.23 12.87
CA ALA A 133 -3.55 -8.36 13.63
C ALA A 133 -3.79 -8.02 15.10
N ARG A 134 -2.84 -7.30 15.72
CA ARG A 134 -2.94 -6.82 17.08
C ARG A 134 -4.16 -5.91 17.28
N ARG A 135 -4.40 -4.96 16.37
CA ARG A 135 -5.53 -4.01 16.46
C ARG A 135 -6.89 -4.68 16.33
N ILE A 136 -6.99 -5.74 15.54
CA ILE A 136 -8.22 -6.53 15.42
C ILE A 136 -8.30 -7.70 16.40
N ASN A 137 -7.29 -7.83 17.28
CA ASN A 137 -7.22 -8.88 18.32
C ASN A 137 -7.31 -10.31 17.76
N VAL A 138 -6.60 -10.59 16.66
CA VAL A 138 -6.49 -11.92 16.04
C VAL A 138 -5.04 -12.36 16.01
N ALA A 139 -4.77 -13.62 16.34
CA ALA A 139 -3.42 -14.17 16.26
C ALA A 139 -2.96 -14.24 14.79
N PRO A 140 -1.68 -13.86 14.47
CA PRO A 140 -1.20 -13.79 13.10
C PRO A 140 -1.42 -15.06 12.28
N GLU A 141 -1.19 -16.23 12.86
CA GLU A 141 -1.38 -17.53 12.22
C GLU A 141 -2.83 -17.86 11.85
N LYS A 142 -3.79 -17.05 12.31
CA LYS A 142 -5.21 -17.12 11.96
C LYS A 142 -5.63 -16.04 10.96
N CYS A 143 -4.69 -15.18 10.57
CA CYS A 143 -4.93 -14.10 9.63
C CYS A 143 -4.62 -14.57 8.20
N ARG A 144 -5.47 -14.14 7.28
CA ARG A 144 -5.22 -14.17 5.84
C ARG A 144 -5.07 -12.73 5.36
N ALA A 145 -4.04 -12.44 4.57
CA ALA A 145 -3.81 -11.12 4.03
C ALA A 145 -3.70 -11.12 2.51
N TYR A 146 -4.30 -10.11 1.88
CA TYR A 146 -4.39 -9.93 0.44
C TYR A 146 -3.43 -8.82 0.01
N GLU A 147 -2.60 -9.08 -0.99
CA GLU A 147 -1.52 -8.17 -1.39
C GLU A 147 -1.22 -8.33 -2.88
N ASP A 148 -0.80 -7.24 -3.54
CA ASP A 148 -0.46 -7.21 -4.97
C ASP A 148 1.03 -6.90 -5.25
N ALA A 149 1.86 -6.79 -4.20
CA ALA A 149 3.29 -6.46 -4.30
C ALA A 149 4.17 -7.51 -3.62
N ASP A 150 5.31 -7.84 -4.23
CA ASP A 150 6.24 -8.86 -3.72
C ASP A 150 6.76 -8.56 -2.31
N MET A 151 7.02 -7.28 -2.01
CA MET A 151 7.47 -6.84 -0.70
C MET A 151 6.38 -7.05 0.36
N GLY A 152 5.11 -6.83 -0.01
CA GLY A 152 3.98 -7.10 0.86
C GLY A 152 3.77 -8.59 1.10
N ILE A 153 3.86 -9.42 0.07
CA ILE A 153 3.79 -10.88 0.20
C ILE A 153 4.89 -11.39 1.16
N ARG A 154 6.12 -10.88 1.03
CA ARG A 154 7.21 -11.23 1.95
C ARG A 154 6.91 -10.82 3.39
N ALA A 155 6.34 -9.64 3.58
CA ALA A 155 5.97 -9.14 4.91
C ALA A 155 4.86 -9.99 5.55
N ILE A 156 3.86 -10.46 4.78
CA ILE A 156 2.80 -11.37 5.24
C ILE A 156 3.39 -12.69 5.70
N LEU A 157 4.27 -13.29 4.89
CA LEU A 157 4.96 -14.54 5.24
C LEU A 157 5.84 -14.37 6.49
N ALA A 158 6.58 -13.25 6.59
CA ALA A 158 7.39 -12.94 7.77
C ALA A 158 6.54 -12.73 9.03
N ALA A 159 5.29 -12.28 8.89
CA ALA A 159 4.32 -12.16 9.98
C ALA A 159 3.70 -13.51 10.40
N GLY A 160 3.97 -14.59 9.68
CA GLY A 160 3.37 -15.91 9.93
C GLY A 160 1.90 -16.00 9.51
N MET A 161 1.47 -15.15 8.59
CA MET A 161 0.10 -15.12 8.06
C MET A 161 -0.02 -15.88 6.73
N GLU A 162 -1.25 -16.21 6.33
CA GLU A 162 -1.56 -16.79 5.03
C GLU A 162 -1.61 -15.70 3.96
N PRO A 163 -0.69 -15.67 2.96
CA PRO A 163 -0.75 -14.69 1.88
C PRO A 163 -1.72 -15.12 0.79
N VAL A 164 -2.44 -14.15 0.22
CA VAL A 164 -3.17 -14.29 -1.04
C VAL A 164 -2.65 -13.25 -2.02
N ASP A 165 -2.03 -13.71 -3.11
CA ASP A 165 -1.60 -12.82 -4.17
C ASP A 165 -2.80 -12.40 -5.02
N VAL A 166 -3.14 -11.11 -4.95
CA VAL A 166 -4.28 -10.53 -5.68
C VAL A 166 -4.06 -10.62 -7.19
N ARG A 167 -2.81 -10.61 -7.66
CA ARG A 167 -2.49 -10.73 -9.10
C ARG A 167 -2.94 -12.07 -9.67
N ASP A 168 -2.79 -13.15 -8.88
CA ASP A 168 -3.27 -14.49 -9.28
C ASP A 168 -4.80 -14.56 -9.33
N MET A 169 -5.48 -13.90 -8.39
CA MET A 169 -6.95 -13.79 -8.40
C MET A 169 -7.45 -13.10 -9.66
N LEU A 170 -6.84 -11.96 -10.03
CA LEU A 170 -7.22 -11.19 -11.22
C LEU A 170 -6.91 -11.95 -12.52
N ALA A 171 -5.79 -12.67 -12.58
CA ALA A 171 -5.44 -13.51 -13.72
C ALA A 171 -6.42 -14.68 -13.90
N ALA A 172 -6.97 -15.22 -12.81
CA ALA A 172 -7.97 -16.28 -12.85
C ALA A 172 -9.35 -15.77 -13.29
N ALA A 173 -9.74 -14.57 -12.89
CA ALA A 173 -11.02 -13.93 -13.25
C ALA A 173 -11.07 -13.48 -14.72
N SER A 174 -9.92 -13.33 -15.38
CA SER A 174 -9.80 -12.89 -16.78
C SER A 174 -9.84 -14.04 -17.80
N ARG A 175 -10.00 -15.28 -17.33
CA ARG A 175 -10.11 -16.51 -18.18
C ARG A 175 -11.53 -16.98 -18.31
#